data_38e51a159f8823b38aac96efbb401e3f
#
_entry.id   38e51a159f8823b38aac96efbb401e3f
#
_cell.length_a   1.000
_cell.length_b   1.000
_cell.length_c   1.000
_cell.angle_alpha   90.00
_cell.angle_beta   90.00
_cell.angle_gamma   90.00
#
_symmetry.space_group_name_H-M   'P 1'
#
loop_
_entity.id
_entity.type
_entity.pdbx_description
1 polymer ?
#
loop_
_entity_poly.entity_id
_entity_poly.type
_entity_poly.pdbx_seq_one_letter_code
_entity_poly.pdbx_strand_id
1 'polypeptide(L)'
;MTVTPIDPGARIGHVHLKVADLDRALAFYCGVLGFQLMQRRGPQAAFISAGGYHHHIGLNTWESRGGPPPAPGTTGLYHLAVVYPTRAALADALRRLIAAEIPLEGASDHGVSEALYLRDPDDNGVELYWDRPRQEWPRGADGELAMFTRPLDLPALLAERELPARQAAELEG
;
A
#
# COMPACT_ATOMS: atom_id res chain seq x y z
N MET A 1 33.77 -5.01 -12.43
CA MET A 1 33.54 -3.62 -11.96
C MET A 1 32.81 -3.71 -10.62
N THR A 2 33.38 -3.20 -9.54
CA THR A 2 32.68 -3.07 -8.24
C THR A 2 31.72 -1.90 -8.37
N VAL A 3 30.42 -2.17 -8.33
CA VAL A 3 29.37 -1.14 -8.32
C VAL A 3 29.30 -0.55 -6.91
N THR A 4 29.45 0.75 -6.78
CA THR A 4 29.19 1.45 -5.50
C THR A 4 27.69 1.43 -5.23
N PRO A 5 27.23 0.92 -4.07
CA PRO A 5 25.81 0.96 -3.72
C PRO A 5 25.26 2.39 -3.67
N ILE A 6 23.96 2.53 -3.93
CA ILE A 6 23.24 3.79 -3.70
C ILE A 6 23.32 4.17 -2.20
N ASP A 7 23.24 5.47 -1.91
CA ASP A 7 23.19 5.96 -0.53
C ASP A 7 22.12 5.19 0.29
N PRO A 8 22.47 4.62 1.45
CA PRO A 8 21.54 3.82 2.25
C PRO A 8 20.36 4.62 2.82
N GLY A 9 20.40 5.94 2.80
CA GLY A 9 19.27 6.82 3.13
C GLY A 9 18.32 7.07 1.97
N ALA A 10 18.65 6.65 0.74
CA ALA A 10 17.78 6.79 -0.41
C ALA A 10 16.54 5.89 -0.24
N ARG A 11 15.36 6.44 -0.60
CA ARG A 11 14.07 5.75 -0.53
C ARG A 11 13.16 6.20 -1.67
N ILE A 12 12.20 5.38 -2.01
CA ILE A 12 11.14 5.78 -2.94
C ILE A 12 10.26 6.82 -2.25
N GLY A 13 10.23 8.03 -2.77
CA GLY A 13 9.50 9.14 -2.17
C GLY A 13 8.03 9.19 -2.58
N HIS A 14 7.74 8.91 -3.86
CA HIS A 14 6.38 8.88 -4.39
C HIS A 14 6.29 8.02 -5.65
N VAL A 15 5.07 7.68 -6.03
CA VAL A 15 4.70 7.14 -7.33
C VAL A 15 3.77 8.11 -8.04
N HIS A 16 3.74 8.09 -9.37
CA HIS A 16 2.84 8.92 -10.17
C HIS A 16 2.07 8.05 -11.15
N LEU A 17 0.76 7.95 -10.96
CA LEU A 17 -0.13 7.08 -11.73
C LEU A 17 -0.86 7.87 -12.82
N LYS A 18 -0.99 7.26 -13.98
CA LYS A 18 -1.95 7.67 -15.00
C LYS A 18 -3.29 7.04 -14.69
N VAL A 19 -4.35 7.86 -14.61
CA VAL A 19 -5.72 7.43 -14.33
C VAL A 19 -6.65 7.93 -15.42
N ALA A 20 -7.71 7.20 -15.73
CA ALA A 20 -8.67 7.60 -16.75
C ALA A 20 -9.60 8.73 -16.27
N ASP A 21 -9.92 8.75 -14.97
CA ASP A 21 -10.80 9.73 -14.33
C ASP A 21 -10.25 10.09 -12.96
N LEU A 22 -9.94 11.39 -12.78
CA LEU A 22 -9.32 11.89 -11.56
C LEU A 22 -10.26 11.84 -10.36
N ASP A 23 -11.55 12.12 -10.54
CA ASP A 23 -12.51 12.11 -9.43
C ASP A 23 -12.82 10.69 -8.98
N ARG A 24 -12.89 9.73 -9.91
CA ARG A 24 -13.02 8.31 -9.62
C ARG A 24 -11.79 7.79 -8.84
N ALA A 25 -10.58 8.15 -9.26
CA ALA A 25 -9.35 7.79 -8.57
C ALA A 25 -9.31 8.40 -7.15
N LEU A 26 -9.68 9.66 -6.99
CA LEU A 26 -9.76 10.32 -5.68
C LEU A 26 -10.82 9.68 -4.77
N ALA A 27 -11.96 9.28 -5.31
CA ALA A 27 -12.98 8.54 -4.53
C ALA A 27 -12.43 7.23 -3.97
N PHE A 28 -11.58 6.53 -4.71
CA PHE A 28 -10.91 5.32 -4.24
C PHE A 28 -9.78 5.63 -3.23
N TYR A 29 -8.77 6.41 -3.64
CA TYR A 29 -7.59 6.64 -2.81
C TYR A 29 -7.89 7.47 -1.55
N CYS A 30 -8.72 8.50 -1.65
CA CYS A 30 -9.10 9.32 -0.49
C CYS A 30 -10.35 8.79 0.21
N GLY A 31 -11.36 8.38 -0.53
CA GLY A 31 -12.64 7.94 0.04
C GLY A 31 -12.56 6.56 0.69
N VAL A 32 -11.90 5.59 0.04
CA VAL A 32 -11.78 4.21 0.56
C VAL A 32 -10.51 4.03 1.37
N LEU A 33 -9.32 4.29 0.77
CA LEU A 33 -8.05 4.04 1.43
C LEU A 33 -7.70 5.10 2.49
N GLY A 34 -8.29 6.30 2.41
CA GLY A 34 -8.15 7.34 3.43
C GLY A 34 -6.94 8.25 3.27
N PHE A 35 -6.33 8.33 2.08
CA PHE A 35 -5.32 9.34 1.80
C PHE A 35 -5.93 10.75 1.86
N GLN A 36 -5.13 11.72 2.23
CA GLN A 36 -5.51 13.14 2.24
C GLN A 36 -5.17 13.79 0.90
N LEU A 37 -6.10 14.55 0.33
CA LEU A 37 -5.85 15.41 -0.81
C LEU A 37 -4.99 16.60 -0.36
N MET A 38 -3.71 16.64 -0.79
CA MET A 38 -2.79 17.71 -0.46
C MET A 38 -2.93 18.89 -1.42
N GLN A 39 -3.07 18.59 -2.72
CA GLN A 39 -3.24 19.60 -3.76
C GLN A 39 -3.97 19.01 -4.96
N ARG A 40 -4.90 19.78 -5.51
CA ARG A 40 -5.48 19.54 -6.84
C ARG A 40 -4.94 20.60 -7.80
N ARG A 41 -4.37 20.19 -8.93
CA ARG A 41 -3.85 21.09 -9.96
C ARG A 41 -4.76 21.03 -11.19
N GLY A 42 -5.75 21.90 -11.18
CA GLY A 42 -6.78 21.94 -12.21
C GLY A 42 -7.60 20.62 -12.27
N PRO A 43 -8.22 20.32 -13.41
CA PRO A 43 -9.04 19.12 -13.58
C PRO A 43 -8.23 17.85 -13.88
N GLN A 44 -6.92 17.93 -14.05
CA GLN A 44 -6.12 16.86 -14.64
C GLN A 44 -5.09 16.23 -13.71
N ALA A 45 -4.80 16.82 -12.55
CA ALA A 45 -3.83 16.25 -11.62
C ALA A 45 -4.21 16.50 -10.16
N ALA A 46 -3.84 15.55 -9.30
CA ALA A 46 -3.97 15.62 -7.86
C ALA A 46 -2.77 14.96 -7.17
N PHE A 47 -2.46 15.43 -5.98
CA PHE A 47 -1.39 14.95 -5.13
C PHE A 47 -1.97 14.58 -3.79
N ILE A 48 -1.78 13.33 -3.37
CA ILE A 48 -2.37 12.77 -2.15
C ILE A 48 -1.29 12.19 -1.23
N SER A 49 -1.56 12.19 0.07
CA SER A 49 -0.58 11.78 1.08
C SER A 49 -1.25 11.19 2.32
N ALA A 50 -0.44 10.54 3.15
CA ALA A 50 -0.72 10.23 4.54
C ALA A 50 0.23 11.04 5.43
N GLY A 51 -0.24 11.52 6.62
CA GLY A 51 0.60 12.16 7.61
C GLY A 51 1.21 13.52 7.22
N GLY A 52 0.60 14.25 6.27
CA GLY A 52 1.01 15.62 5.92
C GLY A 52 2.28 15.74 5.06
N TYR A 53 2.83 14.65 4.53
CA TYR A 53 3.90 14.72 3.53
C TYR A 53 3.38 15.38 2.24
N HIS A 54 4.25 16.06 1.45
CA HIS A 54 3.79 16.81 0.26
C HIS A 54 3.01 15.93 -0.74
N HIS A 55 3.41 14.68 -0.98
CA HIS A 55 2.62 13.64 -1.64
C HIS A 55 3.37 12.30 -1.65
N HIS A 56 2.62 11.21 -1.49
CA HIS A 56 3.10 9.85 -1.71
C HIS A 56 2.63 9.32 -3.07
N ILE A 57 1.47 9.80 -3.54
CA ILE A 57 0.92 9.42 -4.84
C ILE A 57 0.54 10.69 -5.60
N GLY A 58 1.03 10.80 -6.83
CA GLY A 58 0.53 11.72 -7.84
C GLY A 58 -0.45 11.00 -8.75
N LEU A 59 -1.55 11.65 -9.10
CA LEU A 59 -2.57 11.14 -10.02
C LEU A 59 -2.72 12.13 -11.17
N ASN A 60 -2.75 11.65 -12.41
CA ASN A 60 -3.02 12.53 -13.55
C ASN A 60 -3.77 11.84 -14.68
N THR A 61 -4.43 12.67 -15.51
CA THR A 61 -5.15 12.26 -16.73
C THR A 61 -4.54 12.87 -18.00
N TRP A 62 -3.28 13.30 -17.98
CA TRP A 62 -2.67 14.07 -19.08
C TRP A 62 -2.67 13.31 -20.40
N GLU A 63 -2.38 12.02 -20.36
CA GLU A 63 -2.31 11.13 -21.53
C GLU A 63 -3.37 10.02 -21.50
N SER A 64 -4.16 9.92 -20.41
CA SER A 64 -4.99 8.74 -20.11
C SER A 64 -6.45 9.05 -19.84
N ARG A 65 -6.91 10.29 -20.05
CA ARG A 65 -8.32 10.66 -19.80
C ARG A 65 -9.28 9.79 -20.60
N GLY A 66 -10.17 9.05 -19.91
CA GLY A 66 -11.13 8.14 -20.51
C GLY A 66 -10.51 6.93 -21.22
N GLY A 67 -9.21 6.72 -21.04
CA GLY A 67 -8.48 5.59 -21.61
C GLY A 67 -8.84 4.25 -20.96
N PRO A 68 -8.56 3.13 -21.65
CA PRO A 68 -8.72 1.80 -21.07
C PRO A 68 -7.61 1.49 -20.07
N PRO A 69 -7.81 0.51 -19.19
CA PRO A 69 -6.72 -0.05 -18.38
C PRO A 69 -5.58 -0.61 -19.26
N PRO A 70 -4.38 -0.81 -18.68
CA PRO A 70 -3.29 -1.47 -19.39
C PRO A 70 -3.70 -2.84 -19.91
N ALA A 71 -3.28 -3.19 -21.14
CA ALA A 71 -3.58 -4.49 -21.69
C ALA A 71 -2.87 -5.61 -20.89
N PRO A 72 -3.51 -6.76 -20.67
CA PRO A 72 -2.86 -7.89 -20.00
C PRO A 72 -1.56 -8.31 -20.71
N GLY A 73 -0.53 -8.67 -19.93
CA GLY A 73 0.76 -9.12 -20.45
C GLY A 73 1.71 -8.00 -20.90
N THR A 74 1.35 -6.73 -20.69
CA THR A 74 2.28 -5.61 -20.93
C THR A 74 3.21 -5.41 -19.75
N THR A 75 4.41 -4.87 -20.04
CA THR A 75 5.35 -4.43 -18.99
C THR A 75 4.84 -3.14 -18.32
N GLY A 76 5.27 -2.88 -17.09
CA GLY A 76 4.93 -1.66 -16.36
C GLY A 76 4.99 -1.89 -14.85
N LEU A 77 4.28 -1.07 -14.10
CA LEU A 77 4.14 -1.22 -12.65
C LEU A 77 3.25 -2.42 -12.34
N TYR A 78 3.77 -3.40 -11.59
CA TYR A 78 2.96 -4.53 -11.15
C TYR A 78 1.99 -4.09 -10.04
N HIS A 79 2.51 -3.42 -9.01
CA HIS A 79 1.71 -2.74 -8.00
C HIS A 79 2.50 -1.59 -7.35
N LEU A 80 1.81 -0.65 -6.76
CA LEU A 80 2.35 0.22 -5.72
C LEU A 80 2.06 -0.42 -4.36
N ALA A 81 2.99 -0.29 -3.41
CA ALA A 81 2.83 -0.85 -2.07
C ALA A 81 2.74 0.25 -1.02
N VAL A 82 1.74 0.14 -0.14
CA VAL A 82 1.48 1.05 0.97
C VAL A 82 1.73 0.31 2.27
N VAL A 83 2.76 0.71 3.03
CA VAL A 83 3.08 0.12 4.32
C VAL A 83 2.29 0.77 5.44
N TYR A 84 1.65 -0.05 6.27
CA TYR A 84 0.93 0.38 7.46
C TYR A 84 1.82 0.22 8.70
N PRO A 85 1.76 1.14 9.68
CA PRO A 85 2.67 1.13 10.83
C PRO A 85 2.42 -0.04 11.79
N THR A 86 1.19 -0.57 11.83
CA THR A 86 0.79 -1.67 12.70
C THR A 86 -0.10 -2.67 11.98
N ARG A 87 -0.14 -3.91 12.48
CA ARG A 87 -1.08 -4.94 12.00
C ARG A 87 -2.53 -4.51 12.19
N ALA A 88 -2.85 -3.80 13.26
CA ALA A 88 -4.18 -3.24 13.52
C ALA A 88 -4.58 -2.18 12.49
N ALA A 89 -3.64 -1.32 12.05
CA ALA A 89 -3.88 -0.35 10.98
C ALA A 89 -4.13 -1.03 9.63
N LEU A 90 -3.43 -2.14 9.32
CA LEU A 90 -3.73 -2.96 8.15
C LEU A 90 -5.12 -3.61 8.26
N ALA A 91 -5.51 -4.07 9.45
CA ALA A 91 -6.85 -4.59 9.70
C ALA A 91 -7.95 -3.53 9.48
N ASP A 92 -7.69 -2.27 9.84
CA ASP A 92 -8.61 -1.16 9.56
C ASP A 92 -8.73 -0.89 8.05
N ALA A 93 -7.63 -0.97 7.31
CA ALA A 93 -7.67 -0.88 5.86
C ALA A 93 -8.53 -2.01 5.26
N LEU A 94 -8.38 -3.25 5.73
CA LEU A 94 -9.21 -4.37 5.29
C LEU A 94 -10.71 -4.13 5.59
N ARG A 95 -11.06 -3.60 6.78
CA ARG A 95 -12.45 -3.25 7.11
C ARG A 95 -13.03 -2.20 6.17
N ARG A 96 -12.24 -1.19 5.79
CA ARG A 96 -12.65 -0.16 4.81
C ARG A 96 -12.90 -0.77 3.43
N LEU A 97 -12.03 -1.67 2.97
CA LEU A 97 -12.21 -2.39 1.71
C LEU A 97 -13.51 -3.21 1.72
N ILE A 98 -13.77 -3.95 2.79
CA ILE A 98 -15.01 -4.73 2.95
C ILE A 98 -16.23 -3.81 2.94
N ALA A 99 -16.21 -2.71 3.70
CA ALA A 99 -17.32 -1.76 3.77
C ALA A 99 -17.60 -1.06 2.43
N ALA A 100 -16.57 -0.88 1.60
CA ALA A 100 -16.67 -0.31 0.26
C ALA A 100 -16.89 -1.36 -0.84
N GLU A 101 -17.04 -2.64 -0.46
CA GLU A 101 -17.21 -3.77 -1.39
C GLU A 101 -16.08 -3.90 -2.43
N ILE A 102 -14.85 -3.48 -2.08
CA ILE A 102 -13.67 -3.62 -2.94
C ILE A 102 -13.14 -5.06 -2.84
N PRO A 103 -13.10 -5.80 -3.96
CA PRO A 103 -12.60 -7.17 -3.95
C PRO A 103 -11.08 -7.22 -3.74
N LEU A 104 -10.60 -8.23 -3.00
CA LEU A 104 -9.19 -8.59 -2.97
C LEU A 104 -8.87 -9.56 -4.12
N GLU A 105 -7.72 -9.37 -4.77
CA GLU A 105 -7.14 -10.36 -5.68
C GLU A 105 -6.41 -11.47 -4.91
N GLY A 106 -5.93 -11.16 -3.70
CA GLY A 106 -5.23 -12.09 -2.84
C GLY A 106 -4.88 -11.49 -1.49
N ALA A 107 -4.44 -12.37 -0.60
CA ALA A 107 -3.88 -11.99 0.69
C ALA A 107 -2.81 -13.00 1.08
N SER A 108 -1.62 -12.53 1.47
CA SER A 108 -0.46 -13.38 1.71
C SER A 108 0.29 -13.03 2.98
N ASP A 109 0.79 -14.05 3.65
CA ASP A 109 1.84 -13.97 4.66
C ASP A 109 3.18 -14.33 3.99
N HIS A 110 4.11 -13.38 3.98
CA HIS A 110 5.45 -13.54 3.39
C HIS A 110 6.53 -13.86 4.44
N GLY A 111 6.14 -14.05 5.69
CA GLY A 111 7.06 -14.24 6.82
C GLY A 111 7.70 -12.93 7.28
N VAL A 112 8.00 -12.03 6.41
CA VAL A 112 8.51 -10.67 6.71
C VAL A 112 7.39 -9.64 6.79
N SER A 113 6.25 -9.91 6.13
CA SER A 113 5.10 -9.01 6.04
C SER A 113 3.81 -9.77 5.86
N GLU A 114 2.68 -9.12 6.15
CA GLU A 114 1.34 -9.56 5.79
C GLU A 114 0.77 -8.56 4.79
N ALA A 115 0.21 -9.03 3.67
CA ALA A 115 -0.18 -8.21 2.54
C ALA A 115 -1.57 -8.54 2.01
N LEU A 116 -2.26 -7.48 1.54
CA LEU A 116 -3.54 -7.52 0.83
C LEU A 116 -3.32 -6.98 -0.58
N TYR A 117 -3.79 -7.67 -1.60
CA TYR A 117 -3.65 -7.30 -3.00
C TYR A 117 -5.00 -6.97 -3.60
N LEU A 118 -5.07 -5.86 -4.32
CA LEU A 118 -6.30 -5.35 -4.95
C LEU A 118 -5.96 -4.50 -6.19
N ARG A 119 -7.01 -4.05 -6.90
CA ARG A 119 -6.89 -3.12 -8.01
C ARG A 119 -7.55 -1.79 -7.69
N ASP A 120 -6.93 -0.72 -8.19
CA ASP A 120 -7.60 0.57 -8.24
C ASP A 120 -8.63 0.61 -9.40
N PRO A 121 -9.43 1.67 -9.54
CA PRO A 121 -10.44 1.77 -10.62
C PRO A 121 -9.88 1.73 -12.06
N ASP A 122 -8.57 1.93 -12.24
CA ASP A 122 -7.88 1.89 -13.53
C ASP A 122 -7.05 0.61 -13.72
N ASP A 123 -7.30 -0.40 -12.87
CA ASP A 123 -6.62 -1.70 -12.89
C ASP A 123 -5.12 -1.63 -12.52
N ASN A 124 -4.69 -0.52 -11.89
CA ASN A 124 -3.36 -0.49 -11.29
C ASN A 124 -3.31 -1.40 -10.06
N GLY A 125 -2.28 -2.22 -9.94
CA GLY A 125 -2.06 -3.04 -8.76
C GLY A 125 -1.79 -2.17 -7.52
N VAL A 126 -2.42 -2.54 -6.42
CA VAL A 126 -2.21 -1.93 -5.10
C VAL A 126 -1.96 -3.04 -4.08
N GLU A 127 -0.89 -2.90 -3.33
CA GLU A 127 -0.58 -3.73 -2.17
C GLU A 127 -0.73 -2.90 -0.91
N LEU A 128 -1.50 -3.39 0.06
CA LEU A 128 -1.57 -2.84 1.41
C LEU A 128 -0.91 -3.85 2.34
N TYR A 129 0.13 -3.44 3.07
CA TYR A 129 0.88 -4.40 3.85
C TYR A 129 1.38 -3.82 5.18
N TRP A 130 1.74 -4.72 6.09
CA TRP A 130 2.43 -4.42 7.34
C TRP A 130 3.67 -5.28 7.43
N ASP A 131 4.81 -4.65 7.74
CA ASP A 131 6.06 -5.34 8.02
C ASP A 131 6.07 -5.89 9.43
N ARG A 132 6.44 -7.17 9.57
CA ARG A 132 6.78 -7.75 10.87
C ARG A 132 8.02 -7.08 11.44
N PRO A 133 8.17 -7.01 12.78
CA PRO A 133 9.41 -6.60 13.40
C PRO A 133 10.60 -7.38 12.82
N ARG A 134 11.69 -6.68 12.51
CA ARG A 134 12.84 -7.25 11.79
C ARG A 134 13.44 -8.48 12.48
N GLN A 135 13.37 -8.56 13.80
CA GLN A 135 13.82 -9.70 14.60
C GLN A 135 12.98 -10.96 14.40
N GLU A 136 11.77 -10.83 13.87
CA GLU A 136 10.85 -11.94 13.58
C GLU A 136 10.98 -12.46 12.13
N TRP A 137 11.81 -11.79 11.30
CA TRP A 137 11.97 -12.17 9.91
C TRP A 137 12.61 -13.55 9.80
N PRO A 138 12.03 -14.46 9.01
CA PRO A 138 12.52 -15.83 8.88
C PRO A 138 13.92 -15.85 8.23
N ARG A 139 14.78 -16.75 8.74
CA ARG A 139 16.11 -16.95 8.20
C ARG A 139 16.34 -18.41 7.87
N GLY A 140 17.06 -18.65 6.79
CA GLY A 140 17.52 -19.97 6.40
C GLY A 140 18.63 -20.50 7.30
N ALA A 141 19.03 -21.74 7.09
CA ALA A 141 20.13 -22.38 7.82
C ALA A 141 21.49 -21.67 7.60
N ASP A 142 21.63 -20.93 6.51
CA ASP A 142 22.77 -20.08 6.15
C ASP A 142 22.74 -18.68 6.79
N GLY A 143 21.66 -18.35 7.54
CA GLY A 143 21.44 -17.04 8.14
C GLY A 143 20.85 -15.98 7.20
N GLU A 144 20.71 -16.30 5.91
CA GLU A 144 20.10 -15.40 4.93
C GLU A 144 18.57 -15.29 5.10
N LEU A 145 18.00 -14.22 4.55
CA LEU A 145 16.55 -13.99 4.59
C LEU A 145 15.80 -15.10 3.83
N ALA A 146 14.83 -15.74 4.49
CA ALA A 146 14.05 -16.85 3.95
C ALA A 146 12.58 -16.51 3.82
N MET A 147 12.24 -15.56 2.94
CA MET A 147 10.85 -15.20 2.65
C MET A 147 10.08 -16.40 2.05
N PHE A 148 8.79 -16.46 2.34
CA PHE A 148 7.87 -17.44 1.76
C PHE A 148 6.57 -16.76 1.34
N THR A 149 5.64 -17.51 0.74
CA THR A 149 4.29 -17.03 0.45
C THR A 149 3.30 -18.09 0.92
N ARG A 150 2.42 -17.71 1.84
CA ARG A 150 1.33 -18.53 2.37
C ARG A 150 0.03 -17.74 2.38
N PRO A 151 -1.14 -18.38 2.35
CA PRO A 151 -2.41 -17.69 2.56
C PRO A 151 -2.41 -16.96 3.90
N LEU A 152 -2.87 -15.70 3.91
CA LEU A 152 -3.04 -14.92 5.13
C LEU A 152 -4.34 -15.33 5.84
N ASP A 153 -4.31 -15.45 7.15
CA ASP A 153 -5.49 -15.63 7.99
C ASP A 153 -6.25 -14.30 8.12
N LEU A 154 -7.16 -14.03 7.19
CA LEU A 154 -7.99 -12.83 7.18
C LEU A 154 -8.91 -12.71 8.40
N PRO A 155 -9.55 -13.78 8.91
CA PRO A 155 -10.27 -13.73 10.18
C PRO A 155 -9.40 -13.27 11.36
N ALA A 156 -8.17 -13.79 11.48
CA ALA A 156 -7.24 -13.36 12.52
C ALA A 156 -6.80 -11.90 12.34
N LEU A 157 -6.57 -11.45 11.10
CA LEU A 157 -6.27 -10.04 10.82
C LEU A 157 -7.47 -9.15 11.20
N LEU A 158 -8.69 -9.49 10.83
CA LEU A 158 -9.89 -8.72 11.17
C LEU A 158 -10.18 -8.65 12.67
N ALA A 159 -9.68 -9.61 13.44
CA ALA A 159 -9.81 -9.61 14.90
C ALA A 159 -8.89 -8.58 15.58
N GLU A 160 -7.84 -8.11 14.89
CA GLU A 160 -6.95 -7.07 15.42
C GLU A 160 -7.70 -5.77 15.73
N ARG A 161 -7.28 -5.12 16.82
CA ARG A 161 -7.78 -3.81 17.23
C ARG A 161 -6.60 -2.96 17.65
N GLU A 162 -6.65 -1.67 17.37
CA GLU A 162 -5.71 -0.74 18.00
C GLU A 162 -5.90 -0.78 19.52
N LEU A 163 -4.79 -0.94 20.24
CA LEU A 163 -4.83 -0.77 21.70
C LEU A 163 -5.18 0.70 21.99
N PRO A 164 -6.09 0.97 22.94
CA PRO A 164 -6.33 2.33 23.40
C PRO A 164 -5.00 2.98 23.79
N ALA A 165 -4.78 4.24 23.40
CA ALA A 165 -3.52 4.96 23.59
C ALA A 165 -2.97 4.93 25.04
N ARG A 166 -3.82 4.67 26.04
CA ARG A 166 -3.44 4.47 27.46
C ARG A 166 -2.72 3.14 27.71
N GLN A 167 -3.05 2.07 26.98
CA GLN A 167 -2.41 0.76 27.14
C GLN A 167 -1.10 0.64 26.35
N ALA A 168 -0.94 1.38 25.27
CA ALA A 168 0.32 1.43 24.52
C ALA A 168 1.46 2.06 25.34
N ALA A 169 1.16 3.11 26.12
CA ALA A 169 2.15 3.79 26.97
C ALA A 169 2.61 2.96 28.20
N GLU A 170 1.81 1.98 28.63
CA GLU A 170 2.16 1.10 29.77
C GLU A 170 3.06 -0.08 29.36
N LEU A 171 3.18 -0.38 28.06
CA LEU A 171 4.02 -1.45 27.52
C LEU A 171 5.41 -0.96 27.10
N GLU A 172 5.62 0.36 26.99
CA GLU A 172 6.89 0.98 26.64
C GLU A 172 7.69 1.51 27.85
N GLY A 173 7.20 1.35 29.10
CA GLY A 173 7.83 1.73 30.36
C GLY A 173 8.33 0.53 31.15
#